data_2d27d19fd1300062db2d126abef3dbfb
#
_entry.id   2d27d19fd1300062db2d126abef3dbfb
#
_cell.length_a   1.000
_cell.length_b   1.000
_cell.length_c   1.000
_cell.angle_alpha   90.00
_cell.angle_beta   90.00
_cell.angle_gamma   90.00
#
_symmetry.space_group_name_H-M   'P 1'
#
loop_
_entity.id
_entity.type
_entity.pdbx_description
1 polymer ?
#
loop_
_entity_poly.entity_id
_entity_poly.type
_entity_poly.pdbx_seq_one_letter_code
_entity_poly.pdbx_strand_id
1 'polypeptide(L)'
;FVMLADRSEVAWIEGGLDGEVRIERRQNGVLAHTNHYLIADLAAQNEKYYESSHKRYDRVMELLQAQKQYTLADFIRIGEDQTAGPVNSLWRTGDETSHTQTVAQMVVWLHPDGDFTVYVKYRAAADDAGHEQTVQLTKQEIFDSTAQQ
;
A
#
# COMPACT_ATOMS: atom_id res chain seq x y z
N PHE A 1 -4.09 11.01 3.39
CA PHE A 1 -5.18 10.03 3.21
C PHE A 1 -5.07 8.87 4.19
N VAL A 2 -6.18 8.18 4.41
CA VAL A 2 -6.25 6.93 5.18
C VAL A 2 -6.99 5.90 4.34
N MET A 3 -6.52 4.64 4.35
CA MET A 3 -7.23 3.52 3.75
C MET A 3 -7.72 2.58 4.85
N LEU A 4 -8.94 2.12 4.71
CA LEU A 4 -9.61 1.21 5.63
C LEU A 4 -10.19 0.04 4.85
N ALA A 5 -10.20 -1.14 5.46
CA ALA A 5 -10.83 -2.31 4.89
C ALA A 5 -11.42 -3.18 6.01
N ASP A 6 -12.58 -3.76 5.74
CA ASP A 6 -13.13 -4.88 6.47
C ASP A 6 -13.50 -6.01 5.48
N ARG A 7 -14.29 -6.98 5.90
CA ARG A 7 -14.70 -8.10 5.04
C ARG A 7 -15.79 -7.76 4.04
N SER A 8 -16.41 -6.60 4.17
CA SER A 8 -17.55 -6.18 3.37
C SER A 8 -17.22 -5.05 2.41
N GLU A 9 -16.28 -4.20 2.78
CA GLU A 9 -15.95 -3.02 1.98
C GLU A 9 -14.50 -2.57 2.17
N VAL A 10 -14.05 -1.79 1.21
CA VAL A 10 -12.82 -0.99 1.27
C VAL A 10 -13.18 0.49 1.15
N ALA A 11 -12.45 1.33 1.85
CA ALA A 11 -12.64 2.77 1.79
C ALA A 11 -11.30 3.51 1.81
N TRP A 12 -11.27 4.68 1.19
CA TRP A 12 -10.25 5.66 1.51
C TRP A 12 -10.90 6.96 1.99
N ILE A 13 -10.13 7.73 2.74
CA ILE A 13 -10.51 9.04 3.27
C ILE A 13 -9.43 10.01 2.85
N GLU A 14 -9.79 11.06 2.13
CA GLU A 14 -8.92 12.20 1.83
C GLU A 14 -9.34 13.40 2.67
N GLY A 15 -8.36 14.07 3.29
CA GLY A 15 -8.56 15.31 4.01
C GLY A 15 -7.93 16.48 3.26
N GLY A 16 -8.73 17.48 2.93
CA GLY A 16 -8.29 18.72 2.31
C GLY A 16 -7.66 19.70 3.29
N LEU A 17 -7.01 20.74 2.76
CA LEU A 17 -6.31 21.76 3.55
C LEU A 17 -7.27 22.60 4.42
N ASP A 18 -8.51 22.76 3.99
CA ASP A 18 -9.55 23.52 4.70
C ASP A 18 -10.32 22.68 5.73
N GLY A 19 -9.83 21.49 6.05
CA GLY A 19 -10.49 20.54 6.95
C GLY A 19 -11.64 19.77 6.30
N GLU A 20 -11.80 19.89 4.99
CA GLU A 20 -12.76 19.07 4.24
C GLU A 20 -12.35 17.61 4.26
N VAL A 21 -13.33 16.73 4.42
CA VAL A 21 -13.13 15.28 4.39
C VAL A 21 -14.01 14.68 3.31
N ARG A 22 -13.43 13.83 2.50
CA ARG A 22 -14.11 13.05 1.46
C ARG A 22 -13.82 11.58 1.66
N ILE A 23 -14.84 10.74 1.43
CA ILE A 23 -14.76 9.30 1.61
C ILE A 23 -15.24 8.62 0.33
N GLU A 24 -14.39 7.79 -0.24
CA GLU A 24 -14.74 6.85 -1.31
C GLU A 24 -14.88 5.46 -0.70
N ARG A 25 -15.96 4.74 -1.04
CA ARG A 25 -16.26 3.39 -0.52
C ARG A 25 -16.61 2.43 -1.64
N ARG A 26 -16.20 1.16 -1.50
CA ARG A 26 -16.56 0.09 -2.43
C ARG A 26 -16.80 -1.22 -1.69
N GLN A 27 -17.96 -1.82 -1.92
CA GLN A 27 -18.30 -3.16 -1.42
C GLN A 27 -17.72 -4.27 -2.30
N ASN A 28 -17.61 -4.03 -3.60
CA ASN A 28 -17.03 -4.95 -4.56
C ASN A 28 -16.03 -4.21 -5.43
N GLY A 29 -14.80 -4.70 -5.50
CA GLY A 29 -13.76 -4.11 -6.31
C GLY A 29 -12.52 -3.78 -5.52
N VAL A 30 -11.70 -2.91 -6.09
CA VAL A 30 -10.40 -2.49 -5.54
C VAL A 30 -10.35 -0.98 -5.42
N LEU A 31 -9.63 -0.51 -4.42
CA LEU A 31 -9.21 0.87 -4.26
C LEU A 31 -7.69 0.91 -4.14
N ALA A 32 -7.08 1.93 -4.72
CA ALA A 32 -5.67 2.23 -4.55
C ALA A 32 -5.49 3.73 -4.32
N HIS A 33 -4.44 4.09 -3.61
CA HIS A 33 -4.08 5.49 -3.36
C HIS A 33 -2.57 5.67 -3.37
N THR A 34 -2.12 6.84 -3.77
CA THR A 34 -0.72 7.28 -3.71
C THR A 34 -0.64 8.69 -3.10
N ASN A 35 0.39 9.45 -3.40
CA ASN A 35 0.67 10.70 -2.69
C ASN A 35 0.04 11.96 -3.32
N HIS A 36 -1.08 11.84 -4.03
CA HIS A 36 -1.82 12.97 -4.57
C HIS A 36 -3.32 12.77 -4.36
N TYR A 37 -4.09 13.84 -4.31
CA TYR A 37 -5.55 13.76 -4.22
C TYR A 37 -6.14 13.16 -5.48
N LEU A 38 -7.03 12.19 -5.31
CA LEU A 38 -7.74 11.50 -6.38
C LEU A 38 -9.18 11.99 -6.52
N ILE A 39 -9.79 12.43 -5.43
CA ILE A 39 -11.16 12.95 -5.42
C ILE A 39 -11.18 14.32 -6.10
N ALA A 40 -12.04 14.46 -7.10
CA ALA A 40 -12.07 15.62 -7.99
C ALA A 40 -12.14 16.97 -7.24
N ASP A 41 -12.95 17.05 -6.18
CA ASP A 41 -13.13 18.27 -5.39
C ASP A 41 -11.84 18.70 -4.67
N LEU A 42 -10.97 17.73 -4.34
CA LEU A 42 -9.70 17.98 -3.65
C LEU A 42 -8.51 18.03 -4.62
N ALA A 43 -8.69 17.57 -5.87
CA ALA A 43 -7.60 17.49 -6.85
C ALA A 43 -6.95 18.85 -7.16
N ALA A 44 -7.71 19.94 -7.07
CA ALA A 44 -7.19 21.32 -7.22
C ALA A 44 -6.18 21.70 -6.10
N GLN A 45 -6.18 21.00 -4.97
CA GLN A 45 -5.25 21.19 -3.87
C GLN A 45 -3.91 20.45 -4.05
N ASN A 46 -3.73 19.73 -5.16
CA ASN A 46 -2.44 19.17 -5.56
C ASN A 46 -1.51 20.32 -5.97
N GLU A 47 -0.75 20.88 -5.02
CA GLU A 47 0.14 22.03 -5.27
C GLU A 47 1.26 21.74 -6.26
N LYS A 48 1.68 20.47 -6.35
CA LYS A 48 2.76 20.02 -7.22
C LYS A 48 2.37 18.73 -7.93
N TYR A 49 2.80 18.61 -9.18
CA TYR A 49 2.76 17.35 -9.89
C TYR A 49 3.91 16.45 -9.46
N TYR A 50 3.60 15.37 -8.78
CA TYR A 50 4.57 14.36 -8.39
C TYR A 50 4.50 13.17 -9.35
N GLU A 51 5.35 13.16 -10.37
CA GLU A 51 5.40 12.14 -11.42
C GLU A 51 5.41 10.72 -10.86
N SER A 52 6.26 10.46 -9.86
CA SER A 52 6.34 9.15 -9.20
C SER A 52 5.02 8.74 -8.52
N SER A 53 4.24 9.69 -8.01
CA SER A 53 2.94 9.40 -7.40
C SER A 53 1.93 8.94 -8.45
N HIS A 54 1.85 9.65 -9.58
CA HIS A 54 0.96 9.30 -10.69
C HIS A 54 1.35 7.98 -11.34
N LYS A 55 2.63 7.78 -11.67
CA LYS A 55 3.11 6.51 -12.27
C LYS A 55 2.84 5.30 -11.38
N ARG A 56 3.03 5.43 -10.07
CA ARG A 56 2.71 4.36 -9.13
C ARG A 56 1.19 4.10 -9.05
N TYR A 57 0.38 5.14 -9.09
CA TYR A 57 -1.07 5.00 -9.13
C TYR A 57 -1.54 4.27 -10.38
N ASP A 58 -1.10 4.72 -11.55
CA ASP A 58 -1.44 4.09 -12.83
C ASP A 58 -1.02 2.61 -12.84
N ARG A 59 0.20 2.33 -12.35
CA ARG A 59 0.72 0.97 -12.31
C ARG A 59 -0.05 0.06 -11.34
N VAL A 60 -0.36 0.53 -10.14
CA VAL A 60 -1.14 -0.28 -9.19
C VAL A 60 -2.55 -0.53 -9.70
N MET A 61 -3.17 0.45 -10.36
CA MET A 61 -4.50 0.27 -10.96
C MET A 61 -4.48 -0.71 -12.13
N GLU A 62 -3.45 -0.67 -12.99
CA GLU A 62 -3.24 -1.67 -14.05
C GLU A 62 -3.18 -3.09 -13.46
N LEU A 63 -2.34 -3.30 -12.42
CA LEU A 63 -2.18 -4.59 -11.76
C LEU A 63 -3.47 -5.06 -11.07
N LEU A 64 -4.20 -4.13 -10.43
CA LEU A 64 -5.46 -4.40 -9.74
C LEU A 64 -6.67 -4.57 -10.69
N GLN A 65 -6.53 -4.31 -11.98
CA GLN A 65 -7.56 -4.54 -12.99
C GLN A 65 -7.27 -5.78 -13.85
N ALA A 66 -6.07 -6.33 -13.73
CA ALA A 66 -5.63 -7.47 -14.54
C ALA A 66 -6.41 -8.76 -14.27
N GLN A 67 -7.00 -8.90 -13.09
CA GLN A 67 -7.78 -10.09 -12.71
C GLN A 67 -8.95 -9.72 -11.79
N LYS A 68 -9.90 -10.65 -11.62
CA LYS A 68 -11.12 -10.44 -10.82
C LYS A 68 -11.00 -10.90 -9.38
N GLN A 69 -10.06 -11.77 -9.10
CA GLN A 69 -9.83 -12.35 -7.78
C GLN A 69 -8.34 -12.33 -7.48
N TYR A 70 -8.00 -12.08 -6.24
CA TYR A 70 -6.64 -11.94 -5.76
C TYR A 70 -6.40 -12.89 -4.59
N THR A 71 -5.17 -13.35 -4.48
CA THR A 71 -4.64 -14.09 -3.34
C THR A 71 -3.68 -13.20 -2.54
N LEU A 72 -3.30 -13.64 -1.34
CA LEU A 72 -2.23 -13.00 -0.58
C LEU A 72 -0.94 -12.85 -1.42
N ALA A 73 -0.55 -13.91 -2.15
CA ALA A 73 0.62 -13.91 -3.01
C ALA A 73 0.53 -12.88 -4.15
N ASP A 74 -0.67 -12.61 -4.68
CA ASP A 74 -0.85 -11.56 -5.69
C ASP A 74 -0.59 -10.18 -5.12
N PHE A 75 -1.11 -9.87 -3.93
CA PHE A 75 -0.86 -8.58 -3.28
C PHE A 75 0.62 -8.40 -2.89
N ILE A 76 1.30 -9.46 -2.48
CA ILE A 76 2.75 -9.43 -2.24
C ILE A 76 3.48 -9.05 -3.54
N ARG A 77 3.18 -9.73 -4.66
CA ARG A 77 3.80 -9.43 -5.96
C ARG A 77 3.49 -8.01 -6.46
N ILE A 78 2.26 -7.53 -6.26
CA ILE A 78 1.89 -6.16 -6.62
C ILE A 78 2.76 -5.16 -5.87
N GLY A 79 2.91 -5.31 -4.56
CA GLY A 79 3.73 -4.42 -3.76
C GLY A 79 5.23 -4.49 -4.08
N GLU A 80 5.70 -5.60 -4.66
CA GLU A 80 7.09 -5.81 -5.09
C GLU A 80 7.37 -5.38 -6.54
N ASP A 81 6.37 -4.85 -7.26
CA ASP A 81 6.54 -4.44 -8.65
C ASP A 81 7.62 -3.35 -8.78
N GLN A 82 8.59 -3.60 -9.68
CA GLN A 82 9.71 -2.71 -10.00
C GLN A 82 9.73 -2.32 -11.49
N THR A 83 8.66 -2.56 -12.23
CA THR A 83 8.59 -2.42 -13.69
C THR A 83 8.86 -0.99 -14.16
N ALA A 84 8.47 0.02 -13.36
CA ALA A 84 8.65 1.43 -13.69
C ALA A 84 10.02 2.02 -13.24
N GLY A 85 10.97 1.16 -12.95
CA GLY A 85 12.34 1.54 -12.55
C GLY A 85 12.49 1.97 -11.09
N PRO A 86 13.68 2.40 -10.69
CA PRO A 86 14.04 2.53 -9.27
C PRO A 86 13.25 3.61 -8.52
N VAL A 87 12.75 4.63 -9.22
CA VAL A 87 12.09 5.80 -8.59
C VAL A 87 10.57 5.75 -8.69
N ASN A 88 10.02 5.16 -9.75
CA ASN A 88 8.60 5.23 -10.09
C ASN A 88 7.82 3.94 -9.83
N SER A 89 8.48 2.88 -9.38
CA SER A 89 7.88 1.58 -9.07
C SER A 89 7.15 1.57 -7.73
N LEU A 90 6.34 0.57 -7.48
CA LEU A 90 5.69 0.35 -6.18
C LEU A 90 6.74 -0.01 -5.13
N TRP A 91 7.69 -0.91 -5.46
CA TRP A 91 8.89 -1.18 -4.65
C TRP A 91 10.07 -0.37 -5.18
N ARG A 92 10.26 0.82 -4.64
CA ARG A 92 11.34 1.73 -5.06
C ARG A 92 12.67 1.32 -4.44
N THR A 93 13.72 1.35 -5.25
CA THR A 93 15.11 1.11 -4.80
C THR A 93 15.93 2.40 -4.70
N GLY A 94 15.43 3.49 -5.28
CA GLY A 94 16.16 4.73 -5.42
C GLY A 94 17.29 4.66 -6.45
N ASP A 95 17.81 5.81 -6.84
CA ASP A 95 18.99 5.97 -7.70
C ASP A 95 19.69 7.30 -7.40
N GLU A 96 20.65 7.67 -8.23
CA GLU A 96 21.40 8.94 -8.08
C GLU A 96 20.53 10.19 -8.19
N THR A 97 19.36 10.10 -8.87
CA THR A 97 18.43 11.22 -9.05
C THR A 97 17.43 11.33 -7.91
N SER A 98 17.14 10.24 -7.23
CA SER A 98 16.25 10.18 -6.08
C SER A 98 16.62 9.03 -5.14
N HIS A 99 17.03 9.39 -3.93
CA HIS A 99 17.34 8.41 -2.88
C HIS A 99 16.09 7.85 -2.18
N THR A 100 14.89 8.17 -2.68
CA THR A 100 13.64 7.69 -2.07
C THR A 100 13.46 6.20 -2.30
N GLN A 101 13.37 5.44 -1.22
CA GLN A 101 13.20 3.99 -1.24
C GLN A 101 11.91 3.57 -0.54
N THR A 102 11.37 2.42 -0.94
CA THR A 102 10.32 1.73 -0.18
C THR A 102 11.01 0.96 0.95
N VAL A 103 10.70 1.31 2.19
CA VAL A 103 11.33 0.71 3.38
C VAL A 103 10.58 -0.51 3.88
N ALA A 104 9.28 -0.58 3.64
CA ALA A 104 8.45 -1.73 4.02
C ALA A 104 7.22 -1.88 3.12
N GLN A 105 6.76 -3.12 3.01
CA GLN A 105 5.46 -3.51 2.51
C GLN A 105 4.74 -4.28 3.61
N MET A 106 3.47 -3.98 3.82
CA MET A 106 2.60 -4.77 4.69
C MET A 106 1.36 -5.18 3.93
N VAL A 107 1.00 -6.45 4.01
CA VAL A 107 -0.26 -6.99 3.49
C VAL A 107 -1.02 -7.63 4.64
N VAL A 108 -2.25 -7.18 4.86
CA VAL A 108 -3.17 -7.78 5.82
C VAL A 108 -4.23 -8.55 5.04
N TRP A 109 -4.25 -9.85 5.22
CA TRP A 109 -5.19 -10.76 4.58
C TRP A 109 -6.28 -11.16 5.56
N LEU A 110 -7.50 -10.65 5.36
CA LEU A 110 -8.65 -10.95 6.20
C LEU A 110 -9.31 -12.27 5.78
N HIS A 111 -9.41 -13.21 6.70
CA HIS A 111 -10.03 -14.52 6.47
C HIS A 111 -11.54 -14.47 6.72
N PRO A 112 -12.35 -15.30 6.04
CA PRO A 112 -13.80 -15.35 6.23
C PRO A 112 -14.25 -15.69 7.66
N ASP A 113 -13.46 -16.49 8.39
CA ASP A 113 -13.75 -16.97 9.74
C ASP A 113 -13.47 -15.94 10.86
N GLY A 114 -12.94 -14.78 10.51
CA GLY A 114 -12.64 -13.73 11.48
C GLY A 114 -11.19 -13.65 11.89
N ASP A 115 -10.37 -14.53 11.34
CA ASP A 115 -8.93 -14.48 11.51
C ASP A 115 -8.28 -13.56 10.47
N PHE A 116 -6.98 -13.35 10.55
CA PHE A 116 -6.20 -12.65 9.55
C PHE A 116 -4.74 -13.10 9.57
N THR A 117 -4.08 -12.88 8.44
CA THR A 117 -2.64 -13.04 8.29
C THR A 117 -2.02 -11.69 7.94
N VAL A 118 -0.92 -11.35 8.58
CA VAL A 118 -0.11 -10.16 8.25
C VAL A 118 1.20 -10.63 7.63
N TYR A 119 1.47 -10.18 6.43
CA TYR A 119 2.78 -10.30 5.79
C TYR A 119 3.48 -8.95 5.85
N VAL A 120 4.73 -8.94 6.27
CA VAL A 120 5.59 -7.75 6.23
C VAL A 120 6.91 -8.11 5.55
N LYS A 121 7.28 -7.29 4.58
CA LYS A 121 8.63 -7.25 4.00
C LYS A 121 9.25 -5.91 4.32
N TYR A 122 10.48 -5.89 4.80
CA TYR A 122 11.14 -4.65 5.18
C TYR A 122 12.65 -4.70 4.96
N ARG A 123 13.27 -3.53 4.88
CA ARG A 123 14.71 -3.36 4.87
C ARG A 123 15.19 -3.11 6.29
N ALA A 124 16.12 -3.93 6.77
CA ALA A 124 16.54 -3.92 8.17
C ALA A 124 17.30 -2.66 8.60
N ALA A 125 18.06 -2.03 7.69
CA ALA A 125 18.73 -0.74 7.90
C ALA A 125 18.98 -0.04 6.58
N ALA A 126 19.09 1.30 6.60
CA ALA A 126 19.37 2.10 5.40
C ALA A 126 20.76 1.79 4.79
N ASP A 127 21.69 1.30 5.59
CA ASP A 127 23.07 0.98 5.21
C ASP A 127 23.24 -0.43 4.66
N ASP A 128 22.24 -1.29 4.86
CA ASP A 128 22.20 -2.68 4.39
C ASP A 128 21.42 -2.77 3.07
N ALA A 129 21.93 -2.11 2.04
CA ALA A 129 21.39 -2.23 0.69
C ALA A 129 21.45 -3.71 0.25
N GLY A 130 20.41 -4.49 0.54
CA GLY A 130 20.31 -5.88 0.14
C GLY A 130 19.73 -6.85 1.17
N HIS A 131 19.60 -6.48 2.44
CA HIS A 131 19.01 -7.35 3.45
C HIS A 131 17.52 -7.05 3.63
N GLU A 132 16.72 -7.51 2.67
CA GLU A 132 15.28 -7.55 2.81
C GLU A 132 14.91 -8.74 3.70
N GLN A 133 14.08 -8.49 4.70
CA GLN A 133 13.55 -9.49 5.60
C GLN A 133 12.05 -9.62 5.41
N THR A 134 11.54 -10.81 5.61
CA THR A 134 10.11 -11.09 5.55
C THR A 134 9.65 -11.78 6.82
N VAL A 135 8.47 -11.41 7.29
CA VAL A 135 7.79 -12.09 8.37
C VAL A 135 6.32 -12.26 8.01
N GLN A 136 5.76 -13.39 8.39
CA GLN A 136 4.33 -13.63 8.29
C GLN A 136 3.82 -14.00 9.67
N LEU A 137 2.78 -13.33 10.13
CA LEU A 137 2.20 -13.49 11.45
C LEU A 137 0.70 -13.77 11.32
N THR A 138 0.22 -14.70 12.12
CA THR A 138 -1.20 -14.92 12.36
C THR A 138 -1.72 -13.96 13.41
N LYS A 139 -3.03 -13.80 13.48
CA LYS A 139 -3.70 -13.06 14.56
C LYS A 139 -3.24 -13.53 15.94
N GLN A 140 -3.16 -14.84 16.14
CA GLN A 140 -2.73 -15.43 17.41
C GLN A 140 -1.31 -14.98 17.77
N GLU A 141 -0.35 -15.08 16.87
CA GLU A 141 1.04 -14.68 17.12
C GLU A 141 1.18 -13.19 17.46
N ILE A 142 0.32 -12.33 16.90
CA ILE A 142 0.33 -10.89 17.18
C ILE A 142 -0.20 -10.59 18.58
N PHE A 143 -1.25 -11.28 19.03
CA PHE A 143 -1.92 -10.96 20.29
C PHE A 143 -1.43 -11.82 21.48
N ASP A 144 -0.89 -13.03 21.23
CA ASP A 144 -0.36 -13.88 22.30
C ASP A 144 1.10 -13.55 22.68
N SER A 145 1.82 -12.75 21.87
CA SER A 145 3.18 -12.30 22.18
C SER A 145 3.29 -11.42 23.44
N THR A 146 2.17 -11.00 24.01
CA THR A 146 2.12 -10.26 25.29
C THR A 146 2.23 -11.14 26.53
N ALA A 147 2.31 -12.46 26.39
CA ALA A 147 2.41 -13.42 27.53
C ALA A 147 3.85 -13.82 27.90
N GLN A 148 4.87 -13.22 27.29
CA GLN A 148 6.29 -13.50 27.57
C GLN A 148 7.04 -12.24 28.06
N GLN A 149 6.51 -11.58 29.07
CA GLN A 149 7.29 -10.64 29.89
C GLN A 149 7.22 -11.05 31.37
#